data_3321056dbfcfd2d78a54853bcadf5dc0
#
_entry.id   3321056dbfcfd2d78a54853bcadf5dc0
#
_cell.length_a   1.000
_cell.length_b   1.000
_cell.length_c   1.000
_cell.angle_alpha   90.00
_cell.angle_beta   90.00
_cell.angle_gamma   90.00
#
_symmetry.space_group_name_H-M   'P 1'
#
loop_
_entity.id
_entity.type
_entity.pdbx_description
1 polymer ?
#
loop_
_entity_poly.entity_id
_entity_poly.type
_entity_poly.pdbx_seq_one_letter_code
_entity_poly.pdbx_strand_id
1 'polypeptide(L)'
;MSRRLAEGFRGSDESAERPAVDAVVALGANLGDRAAVLDEAIADLRRLPLVDAVRASDAIESVAVRPDGPDASAPAYLNAVALVTTRLAPTVLLSYLHAIEARHGRERRERWGDRTLDLDLIAYGDVRSDDPALLLPHPRAAERAFVLEPWLSLDPDAELPGAGRVDNLLASLRERS
;
A
#
# COMPACT_ATOMS: atom_id res chain seq x y z
N MET A 1 -1.86 59.29 -5.32
CA MET A 1 -0.81 58.79 -4.40
C MET A 1 -1.36 57.67 -3.57
N SER A 2 -1.07 56.45 -3.88
CA SER A 2 -1.17 55.30 -2.93
C SER A 2 -0.39 54.15 -3.50
N ARG A 3 0.85 54.01 -3.01
CA ARG A 3 1.59 52.74 -3.06
C ARG A 3 1.07 51.88 -1.94
N ARG A 4 0.37 50.84 -2.22
CA ARG A 4 0.24 49.60 -1.46
C ARG A 4 -0.54 48.61 -2.31
N LEU A 5 0.08 47.53 -2.66
CA LEU A 5 -0.46 46.17 -2.81
C LEU A 5 0.44 45.36 -3.75
N ALA A 6 1.55 44.95 -3.23
CA ALA A 6 2.29 43.78 -3.73
C ALA A 6 2.87 43.06 -2.53
N GLU A 7 2.00 42.61 -1.61
CA GLU A 7 2.35 41.52 -0.72
C GLU A 7 2.08 40.26 -1.51
N GLY A 8 3.19 39.70 -2.00
CA GLY A 8 3.18 38.42 -2.68
C GLY A 8 2.60 37.34 -1.79
N PHE A 9 1.59 36.69 -2.30
CA PHE A 9 1.14 35.39 -1.81
C PHE A 9 2.32 34.44 -1.94
N ARG A 10 3.14 34.35 -0.89
CA ARG A 10 4.06 33.24 -0.71
C ARG A 10 3.17 32.07 -0.33
N GLY A 11 2.72 31.32 -1.32
CA GLY A 11 2.26 29.98 -1.11
C GLY A 11 3.43 29.22 -0.50
N SER A 12 3.42 29.06 0.82
CA SER A 12 4.31 28.14 1.50
C SER A 12 4.06 26.77 0.87
N ASP A 13 5.10 26.21 0.29
CA ASP A 13 5.10 24.83 -0.20
C ASP A 13 5.14 23.91 1.04
N GLU A 14 3.98 23.78 1.70
CA GLU A 14 3.83 22.97 2.91
C GLU A 14 4.19 21.49 2.67
N SER A 15 4.15 21.04 1.42
CA SER A 15 4.47 19.65 1.06
C SER A 15 5.98 19.38 1.07
N ALA A 16 6.81 20.40 0.82
CA ALA A 16 8.27 20.27 0.86
C ALA A 16 8.83 20.25 2.29
N GLU A 17 8.08 20.74 3.27
CA GLU A 17 8.49 20.83 4.68
C GLU A 17 8.07 19.63 5.53
N ARG A 18 7.24 18.73 5.01
CA ARG A 18 6.82 17.54 5.77
C ARG A 18 7.99 16.57 5.94
N PRO A 19 8.19 16.01 7.16
CA PRO A 19 9.18 14.95 7.34
C PRO A 19 8.81 13.72 6.52
N ALA A 20 9.81 13.01 6.04
CA ALA A 20 9.60 11.74 5.36
C ALA A 20 9.06 10.69 6.35
N VAL A 21 8.11 9.91 5.91
CA VAL A 21 7.46 8.82 6.67
C VAL A 21 7.54 7.55 5.83
N ASP A 22 7.75 6.42 6.49
CA ASP A 22 7.69 5.12 5.84
C ASP A 22 6.25 4.63 5.79
N ALA A 23 5.75 4.45 4.57
CA ALA A 23 4.46 3.85 4.31
C ALA A 23 4.66 2.40 3.83
N VAL A 24 3.73 1.54 4.19
CA VAL A 24 3.71 0.13 3.78
C VAL A 24 2.60 -0.07 2.78
N VAL A 25 2.95 -0.49 1.57
CA VAL A 25 2.00 -0.74 0.48
C VAL A 25 2.05 -2.21 0.11
N ALA A 26 0.90 -2.88 0.16
CA ALA A 26 0.75 -4.23 -0.36
C ALA A 26 0.35 -4.18 -1.85
N LEU A 27 0.97 -5.03 -2.66
CA LEU A 27 0.69 -5.19 -4.07
C LEU A 27 0.23 -6.62 -4.33
N GLY A 28 -0.83 -6.78 -5.13
CA GLY A 28 -1.34 -8.08 -5.55
C GLY A 28 -1.78 -8.09 -7.01
N ALA A 29 -1.45 -9.15 -7.74
CA ALA A 29 -1.88 -9.36 -9.12
C ALA A 29 -2.25 -10.84 -9.33
N ASN A 30 -3.35 -11.09 -10.06
CA ASN A 30 -3.80 -12.45 -10.33
C ASN A 30 -4.12 -12.74 -11.81
N LEU A 31 -4.06 -11.72 -12.66
CA LEU A 31 -4.36 -11.86 -14.10
C LEU A 31 -3.16 -11.48 -14.98
N GLY A 32 -3.04 -12.15 -16.12
CA GLY A 32 -2.00 -11.86 -17.11
C GLY A 32 -0.59 -12.17 -16.63
N ASP A 33 0.38 -11.37 -17.06
CA ASP A 33 1.77 -11.45 -16.58
C ASP A 33 1.87 -10.75 -15.23
N ARG A 34 1.56 -11.49 -14.17
CA ARG A 34 1.50 -11.00 -12.79
C ARG A 34 2.82 -10.38 -12.32
N ALA A 35 3.95 -10.97 -12.71
CA ALA A 35 5.27 -10.46 -12.33
C ALA A 35 5.55 -9.12 -13.00
N ALA A 36 5.32 -9.01 -14.31
CA ALA A 36 5.49 -7.74 -15.03
C ALA A 36 4.58 -6.64 -14.48
N VAL A 37 3.33 -6.95 -14.15
CA VAL A 37 2.38 -5.99 -13.54
C VAL A 37 2.90 -5.47 -12.19
N LEU A 38 3.44 -6.35 -11.32
CA LEU A 38 4.03 -5.92 -10.05
C LEU A 38 5.27 -5.05 -10.25
N ASP A 39 6.16 -5.44 -11.17
CA ASP A 39 7.38 -4.67 -11.46
C ASP A 39 7.05 -3.27 -12.00
N GLU A 40 6.07 -3.17 -12.89
CA GLU A 40 5.60 -1.89 -13.41
C GLU A 40 4.96 -1.03 -12.32
N ALA A 41 4.15 -1.61 -11.44
CA ALA A 41 3.55 -0.90 -10.31
C ALA A 41 4.61 -0.37 -9.33
N ILE A 42 5.65 -1.15 -9.05
CA ILE A 42 6.79 -0.71 -8.21
C ILE A 42 7.54 0.43 -8.90
N ALA A 43 7.73 0.35 -10.22
CA ALA A 43 8.34 1.43 -10.99
C ALA A 43 7.49 2.71 -10.96
N ASP A 44 6.17 2.58 -11.01
CA ASP A 44 5.24 3.71 -10.87
C ASP A 44 5.33 4.35 -9.48
N LEU A 45 5.41 3.56 -8.40
CA LEU A 45 5.61 4.07 -7.04
C LEU A 45 6.91 4.89 -6.93
N ARG A 46 7.99 4.44 -7.56
CA ARG A 46 9.28 5.16 -7.58
C ARG A 46 9.24 6.51 -8.30
N ARG A 47 8.28 6.68 -9.22
CA ARG A 47 8.11 7.92 -10.00
C ARG A 47 7.16 8.92 -9.36
N LEU A 48 6.50 8.57 -8.26
CA LEU A 48 5.59 9.49 -7.58
C LEU A 48 6.36 10.71 -7.03
N PRO A 49 5.74 11.91 -7.08
CA PRO A 49 6.35 13.08 -6.47
C PRO A 49 6.51 12.88 -4.96
N LEU A 50 7.51 13.49 -4.36
CA LEU A 50 7.76 13.44 -2.90
C LEU A 50 7.95 12.02 -2.34
N VAL A 51 8.26 11.05 -3.18
CA VAL A 51 8.73 9.73 -2.80
C VAL A 51 10.27 9.74 -2.87
N ASP A 52 10.91 9.52 -1.72
CA ASP A 52 12.35 9.58 -1.59
C ASP A 52 13.01 8.21 -1.84
N ALA A 53 12.32 7.12 -1.47
CA ALA A 53 12.79 5.75 -1.67
C ALA A 53 11.65 4.74 -1.74
N VAL A 54 11.86 3.65 -2.47
CA VAL A 54 10.97 2.48 -2.49
C VAL A 54 11.82 1.22 -2.42
N ARG A 55 11.59 0.39 -1.39
CA ARG A 55 12.15 -0.96 -1.26
C ARG A 55 11.02 -1.97 -1.42
N ALA A 56 11.16 -2.90 -2.34
CA ALA A 56 10.16 -3.93 -2.58
C ALA A 56 10.69 -5.30 -2.18
N SER A 57 9.81 -6.14 -1.66
CA SER A 57 10.09 -7.55 -1.36
C SER A 57 10.10 -8.38 -2.64
N ASP A 58 10.64 -9.60 -2.54
CA ASP A 58 10.32 -10.64 -3.49
C ASP A 58 8.82 -10.92 -3.46
N ALA A 59 8.28 -11.40 -4.59
CA ALA A 59 6.89 -11.76 -4.70
C ALA A 59 6.63 -13.19 -4.23
N ILE A 60 5.50 -13.41 -3.55
CA ILE A 60 5.04 -14.73 -3.09
C ILE A 60 3.65 -15.05 -3.66
N GLU A 61 3.36 -16.30 -3.88
CA GLU A 61 2.04 -16.74 -4.31
C GLU A 61 1.09 -16.93 -3.12
N SER A 62 -0.18 -16.61 -3.32
CA SER A 62 -1.26 -16.95 -2.40
C SER A 62 -2.51 -17.40 -3.13
N VAL A 63 -3.31 -18.25 -2.44
CA VAL A 63 -4.62 -18.65 -2.94
C VAL A 63 -5.57 -17.46 -2.91
N ALA A 64 -6.42 -17.33 -3.92
CA ALA A 64 -7.47 -16.32 -3.94
C ALA A 64 -8.42 -16.52 -2.75
N VAL A 65 -8.75 -15.43 -2.03
CA VAL A 65 -9.69 -15.45 -0.91
C VAL A 65 -10.98 -14.77 -1.33
N ARG A 66 -12.07 -15.52 -1.34
CA ARG A 66 -13.43 -15.04 -1.60
C ARG A 66 -14.23 -14.90 -0.31
N PRO A 67 -15.43 -14.28 -0.30
CA PRO A 67 -16.27 -14.18 0.90
C PRO A 67 -16.56 -15.53 1.57
N ASP A 68 -16.64 -16.61 0.78
CA ASP A 68 -16.91 -17.97 1.24
C ASP A 68 -15.64 -18.74 1.65
N GLY A 69 -14.47 -18.12 1.59
CA GLY A 69 -13.19 -18.71 1.96
C GLY A 69 -12.18 -18.80 0.81
N PRO A 70 -11.06 -19.55 1.02
CA PRO A 70 -10.06 -19.75 0.00
C PRO A 70 -10.63 -20.48 -1.23
N ASP A 71 -10.36 -19.96 -2.42
CA ASP A 71 -10.79 -20.54 -3.71
C ASP A 71 -9.58 -21.01 -4.51
N ALA A 72 -9.24 -22.28 -4.37
CA ALA A 72 -8.13 -22.90 -5.11
C ALA A 72 -8.42 -23.07 -6.61
N SER A 73 -9.67 -22.86 -7.07
CA SER A 73 -10.03 -22.90 -8.49
C SER A 73 -9.83 -21.57 -9.20
N ALA A 74 -9.76 -20.47 -8.44
CA ALA A 74 -9.45 -19.15 -8.97
C ALA A 74 -7.93 -18.99 -9.23
N PRO A 75 -7.52 -18.09 -10.16
CA PRO A 75 -6.12 -17.81 -10.38
C PRO A 75 -5.44 -17.36 -9.10
N ALA A 76 -4.27 -17.95 -8.79
CA ALA A 76 -3.47 -17.57 -7.62
C ALA A 76 -2.97 -16.12 -7.75
N TYR A 77 -2.96 -15.40 -6.63
CA TYR A 77 -2.35 -14.08 -6.55
C TYR A 77 -0.83 -14.18 -6.45
N LEU A 78 -0.14 -13.26 -7.09
CA LEU A 78 1.24 -12.93 -6.80
C LEU A 78 1.25 -11.66 -5.96
N ASN A 79 1.89 -11.71 -4.77
CA ASN A 79 1.85 -10.63 -3.79
C ASN A 79 3.26 -10.17 -3.43
N ALA A 80 3.40 -8.87 -3.23
CA ALA A 80 4.61 -8.25 -2.72
C ALA A 80 4.26 -7.12 -1.75
N VAL A 81 5.24 -6.65 -1.00
CA VAL A 81 5.13 -5.44 -0.17
C VAL A 81 6.21 -4.45 -0.61
N ALA A 82 5.86 -3.17 -0.63
CA ALA A 82 6.79 -2.09 -0.82
C ALA A 82 6.81 -1.18 0.42
N LEU A 83 8.01 -0.86 0.91
CA LEU A 83 8.23 0.21 1.88
C LEU A 83 8.52 1.48 1.10
N VAL A 84 7.66 2.47 1.25
CA VAL A 84 7.67 3.74 0.51
C VAL A 84 8.01 4.86 1.47
N THR A 85 9.22 5.40 1.39
CA THR A 85 9.63 6.59 2.14
C THR A 85 9.12 7.82 1.41
N THR A 86 8.18 8.55 2.02
CA THR A 86 7.47 9.63 1.32
C THR A 86 7.14 10.82 2.23
N ARG A 87 7.02 12.00 1.61
CA ARG A 87 6.49 13.22 2.24
C ARG A 87 5.06 13.55 1.80
N LEU A 88 4.45 12.70 0.96
CA LEU A 88 3.03 12.81 0.64
C LEU A 88 2.16 12.60 1.87
N ALA A 89 1.08 13.36 2.00
CA ALA A 89 0.06 13.04 3.00
C ALA A 89 -0.58 11.67 2.69
N PRO A 90 -1.05 10.91 3.70
CA PRO A 90 -1.55 9.55 3.47
C PRO A 90 -2.75 9.49 2.53
N THR A 91 -3.66 10.48 2.57
CA THR A 91 -4.78 10.59 1.63
C THR A 91 -4.34 10.84 0.19
N VAL A 92 -3.27 11.61 0.00
CA VAL A 92 -2.69 11.89 -1.32
C VAL A 92 -1.98 10.65 -1.85
N LEU A 93 -1.19 9.97 -1.02
CA LEU A 93 -0.58 8.70 -1.40
C LEU A 93 -1.65 7.68 -1.82
N LEU A 94 -2.73 7.52 -1.04
CA LEU A 94 -3.83 6.62 -1.37
C LEU A 94 -4.47 6.97 -2.73
N SER A 95 -4.64 8.26 -3.04
CA SER A 95 -5.14 8.70 -4.34
C SER A 95 -4.21 8.30 -5.49
N TYR A 96 -2.90 8.39 -5.30
CA TYR A 96 -1.93 7.91 -6.29
C TYR A 96 -1.96 6.38 -6.45
N LEU A 97 -2.13 5.63 -5.37
CA LEU A 97 -2.29 4.16 -5.45
C LEU A 97 -3.51 3.80 -6.31
N HIS A 98 -4.64 4.45 -6.10
CA HIS A 98 -5.84 4.24 -6.93
C HIS A 98 -5.62 4.63 -8.40
N ALA A 99 -4.85 5.69 -8.66
CA ALA A 99 -4.52 6.09 -10.03
C ALA A 99 -3.62 5.05 -10.73
N ILE A 100 -2.65 4.46 -10.01
CA ILE A 100 -1.81 3.37 -10.52
C ILE A 100 -2.67 2.15 -10.83
N GLU A 101 -3.55 1.72 -9.92
CA GLU A 101 -4.49 0.61 -10.17
C GLU A 101 -5.34 0.85 -11.43
N ALA A 102 -5.85 2.08 -11.62
CA ALA A 102 -6.67 2.44 -12.78
C ALA A 102 -5.88 2.33 -14.09
N ARG A 103 -4.60 2.70 -14.09
CA ARG A 103 -3.71 2.55 -15.26
C ARG A 103 -3.49 1.10 -15.64
N HIS A 104 -3.49 0.18 -14.66
CA HIS A 104 -3.31 -1.25 -14.87
C HIS A 104 -4.63 -2.01 -15.10
N GLY A 105 -5.70 -1.30 -15.48
CA GLY A 105 -6.94 -1.91 -15.94
C GLY A 105 -7.91 -2.35 -14.86
N ARG A 106 -7.91 -1.68 -13.68
CA ARG A 106 -8.95 -1.89 -12.67
C ARG A 106 -10.31 -1.50 -13.22
N GLU A 107 -11.04 -2.43 -13.80
CA GLU A 107 -12.47 -2.26 -14.07
C GLU A 107 -13.25 -2.56 -12.77
N ARG A 108 -13.98 -1.58 -12.26
CA ARG A 108 -14.89 -1.73 -11.11
C ARG A 108 -16.17 -2.49 -11.52
N ARG A 109 -16.06 -3.71 -12.04
CA ARG A 109 -17.23 -4.48 -12.43
C ARG A 109 -17.87 -5.24 -11.29
N GLU A 110 -17.08 -5.72 -10.33
CA GLU A 110 -17.59 -6.45 -9.16
C GLU A 110 -16.74 -6.21 -7.93
N ARG A 111 -17.38 -6.20 -6.74
CA ARG A 111 -16.71 -5.92 -5.46
C ARG A 111 -15.66 -6.96 -5.07
N TRP A 112 -15.73 -8.17 -5.64
CA TRP A 112 -14.84 -9.31 -5.37
C TRP A 112 -14.34 -9.97 -6.65
N GLY A 113 -14.44 -9.29 -7.80
CA GLY A 113 -13.95 -9.80 -9.09
C GLY A 113 -12.42 -9.82 -9.17
N ASP A 114 -11.92 -10.63 -10.11
CA ASP A 114 -10.50 -10.68 -10.41
C ASP A 114 -10.00 -9.33 -10.90
N ARG A 115 -8.83 -8.92 -10.41
CA ARG A 115 -8.21 -7.62 -10.70
C ARG A 115 -6.81 -7.81 -11.22
N THR A 116 -6.44 -7.03 -12.22
CA THR A 116 -5.08 -7.03 -12.75
C THR A 116 -4.08 -6.63 -11.68
N LEU A 117 -4.40 -5.58 -10.91
CA LEU A 117 -3.56 -5.04 -9.84
C LEU A 117 -4.43 -4.52 -8.68
N ASP A 118 -4.03 -4.86 -7.48
CA ASP A 118 -4.52 -4.30 -6.22
C ASP A 118 -3.37 -3.64 -5.47
N LEU A 119 -3.58 -2.42 -4.99
CA LEU A 119 -2.66 -1.68 -4.13
C LEU A 119 -3.38 -1.26 -2.85
N ASP A 120 -2.95 -1.81 -1.72
CA ASP A 120 -3.49 -1.46 -0.40
C ASP A 120 -2.47 -0.66 0.41
N LEU A 121 -2.88 0.49 0.97
CA LEU A 121 -2.09 1.19 1.98
C LEU A 121 -2.27 0.49 3.32
N ILE A 122 -1.24 -0.21 3.77
CA ILE A 122 -1.27 -1.06 4.98
C ILE A 122 -1.02 -0.24 6.23
N ALA A 123 0.02 0.58 6.21
CA ALA A 123 0.41 1.45 7.32
C ALA A 123 1.10 2.71 6.78
N TYR A 124 1.08 3.76 7.57
CA TYR A 124 1.73 5.03 7.27
C TYR A 124 2.36 5.57 8.56
N GLY A 125 3.62 5.24 8.79
CA GLY A 125 4.26 5.49 10.08
C GLY A 125 3.40 4.95 11.23
N ASP A 126 3.22 5.74 12.26
CA ASP A 126 2.39 5.42 13.43
C ASP A 126 0.95 5.97 13.32
N VAL A 127 0.56 6.46 12.15
CA VAL A 127 -0.76 7.08 11.95
C VAL A 127 -1.87 6.05 12.10
N ARG A 128 -2.88 6.41 12.88
CA ARG A 128 -4.12 5.65 13.08
C ARG A 128 -5.30 6.49 12.63
N SER A 129 -6.19 5.89 11.85
CA SER A 129 -7.37 6.57 11.32
C SER A 129 -8.53 5.60 11.19
N ASP A 130 -9.69 6.00 11.71
CA ASP A 130 -10.97 5.29 11.59
C ASP A 130 -11.87 5.93 10.51
N ASP A 131 -11.35 6.92 9.77
CA ASP A 131 -12.06 7.53 8.66
C ASP A 131 -12.32 6.48 7.56
N PRO A 132 -13.58 6.24 7.15
CA PRO A 132 -13.90 5.28 6.09
C PRO A 132 -13.16 5.53 4.77
N ALA A 133 -12.74 6.77 4.49
CA ALA A 133 -11.95 7.12 3.32
C ALA A 133 -10.46 6.79 3.47
N LEU A 134 -9.97 6.59 4.69
CA LEU A 134 -8.57 6.31 5.00
C LEU A 134 -8.47 5.49 6.29
N LEU A 135 -8.66 4.19 6.20
CA LEU A 135 -8.47 3.29 7.34
C LEU A 135 -7.00 2.94 7.52
N LEU A 136 -6.40 3.32 8.65
CA LEU A 136 -5.00 3.05 9.00
C LEU A 136 -4.86 2.57 10.45
N PRO A 137 -4.09 1.49 10.69
CA PRO A 137 -3.61 0.57 9.66
C PRO A 137 -4.77 -0.12 8.93
N HIS A 138 -4.46 -0.74 7.78
CA HIS A 138 -5.48 -1.48 7.02
C HIS A 138 -6.16 -2.53 7.91
N PRO A 139 -7.50 -2.58 8.00
CA PRO A 139 -8.23 -3.34 9.03
C PRO A 139 -7.98 -4.86 8.97
N ARG A 140 -7.60 -5.39 7.80
CA ARG A 140 -7.34 -6.83 7.62
C ARG A 140 -5.85 -7.17 7.53
N ALA A 141 -4.95 -6.22 7.78
CA ALA A 141 -3.51 -6.45 7.62
C ALA A 141 -3.01 -7.59 8.50
N ALA A 142 -3.43 -7.62 9.78
CA ALA A 142 -3.02 -8.64 10.75
C ALA A 142 -3.50 -10.06 10.42
N GLU A 143 -4.45 -10.21 9.49
CA GLU A 143 -5.05 -11.50 9.09
C GLU A 143 -4.47 -12.04 7.77
N ARG A 144 -3.56 -11.29 7.13
CA ARG A 144 -3.07 -11.59 5.78
C ARG A 144 -1.61 -12.01 5.80
N ALA A 145 -1.33 -13.31 5.87
CA ALA A 145 0.05 -13.83 5.82
C ALA A 145 0.79 -13.33 4.57
N PHE A 146 0.11 -13.21 3.42
CA PHE A 146 0.68 -12.71 2.16
C PHE A 146 1.02 -11.21 2.18
N VAL A 147 0.70 -10.48 3.26
CA VAL A 147 1.18 -9.14 3.55
C VAL A 147 2.30 -9.20 4.59
N LEU A 148 2.11 -9.95 5.68
CA LEU A 148 3.04 -9.99 6.80
C LEU A 148 4.38 -10.65 6.44
N GLU A 149 4.37 -11.74 5.68
CA GLU A 149 5.59 -12.44 5.26
C GLU A 149 6.52 -11.56 4.41
N PRO A 150 6.06 -10.97 3.29
CA PRO A 150 6.92 -10.10 2.50
C PRO A 150 7.32 -8.82 3.23
N TRP A 151 6.48 -8.31 4.13
CA TRP A 151 6.86 -7.16 4.96
C TRP A 151 8.04 -7.50 5.88
N LEU A 152 7.98 -8.64 6.59
CA LEU A 152 9.08 -9.11 7.45
C LEU A 152 10.39 -9.35 6.69
N SER A 153 10.34 -9.73 5.41
CA SER A 153 11.54 -9.88 4.59
C SER A 153 12.27 -8.57 4.35
N LEU A 154 11.54 -7.44 4.37
CA LEU A 154 12.11 -6.09 4.21
C LEU A 154 12.52 -5.46 5.53
N ASP A 155 11.76 -5.75 6.60
CA ASP A 155 11.94 -5.20 7.93
C ASP A 155 11.62 -6.26 9.00
N PRO A 156 12.66 -6.97 9.51
CA PRO A 156 12.48 -7.99 10.54
C PRO A 156 11.92 -7.46 11.86
N ASP A 157 12.04 -6.16 12.12
CA ASP A 157 11.55 -5.49 13.32
C ASP A 157 10.21 -4.76 13.10
N ALA A 158 9.54 -5.02 11.98
CA ALA A 158 8.28 -4.38 11.61
C ALA A 158 7.23 -4.48 12.72
N GLU A 159 6.53 -3.38 12.94
CA GLU A 159 5.38 -3.29 13.83
C GLU A 159 4.16 -2.76 13.07
N LEU A 160 3.01 -3.40 13.31
CA LEU A 160 1.72 -2.91 12.81
C LEU A 160 1.10 -2.04 13.92
N PRO A 161 0.88 -0.73 13.66
CA PRO A 161 0.37 0.19 14.67
C PRO A 161 -0.88 -0.33 15.37
N GLY A 162 -0.84 -0.42 16.70
CA GLY A 162 -1.97 -0.90 17.52
C GLY A 162 -2.20 -2.42 17.52
N ALA A 163 -1.43 -3.19 16.76
CA ALA A 163 -1.52 -4.66 16.73
C ALA A 163 -0.24 -5.35 17.21
N GLY A 164 0.92 -4.67 17.17
CA GLY A 164 2.19 -5.15 17.66
C GLY A 164 3.12 -5.66 16.56
N ARG A 165 4.14 -6.42 16.96
CA ARG A 165 5.16 -6.94 16.05
C ARG A 165 4.60 -7.88 14.98
N VAL A 166 5.03 -7.66 13.76
CA VAL A 166 4.54 -8.43 12.60
C VAL A 166 4.95 -9.90 12.65
N ASP A 167 6.13 -10.22 13.21
CA ASP A 167 6.58 -11.61 13.41
C ASP A 167 5.64 -12.39 14.35
N ASN A 168 5.19 -11.76 15.45
CA ASN A 168 4.24 -12.37 16.38
C ASN A 168 2.86 -12.56 15.75
N LEU A 169 2.40 -11.59 14.96
CA LEU A 169 1.14 -11.68 14.23
C LEU A 169 1.16 -12.84 13.22
N LEU A 170 2.25 -12.98 12.47
CA LEU A 170 2.42 -14.07 11.52
C LEU A 170 2.49 -15.44 12.20
N ALA A 171 3.21 -15.56 13.33
CA ALA A 171 3.26 -16.78 14.12
C ALA A 171 1.86 -17.20 14.58
N SER A 172 1.09 -16.23 15.11
CA SER A 172 -0.29 -16.48 15.55
C SER A 172 -1.24 -16.90 14.43
N LEU A 173 -1.04 -16.41 13.20
CA LEU A 173 -1.80 -16.87 12.03
C LEU A 173 -1.50 -18.33 11.69
N ARG A 174 -0.22 -18.71 11.71
CA ARG A 174 0.24 -20.08 11.40
C ARG A 174 -0.26 -21.12 12.41
N GLU A 175 -0.40 -20.74 13.68
CA GLU A 175 -0.93 -21.62 14.72
C GLU A 175 -2.45 -21.87 14.58
N ARG A 176 -3.18 -20.96 13.89
CA ARG A 176 -4.63 -21.06 13.67
C ARG A 176 -5.02 -21.72 12.35
N SER A 177 -4.07 -21.94 11.45
CA SER A 177 -4.24 -22.57 10.12
C SER A 177 -4.05 -24.06 10.17
#